data_1de5ba3ab8636a85b9b36a6f4572451c
#
_entry.id   1de5ba3ab8636a85b9b36a6f4572451c
#
_cell.length_a   1.000
_cell.length_b   1.000
_cell.length_c   1.000
_cell.angle_alpha   90.00
_cell.angle_beta   90.00
_cell.angle_gamma   90.00
#
_symmetry.space_group_name_H-M   'P 1'
#
loop_
_entity.id
_entity.type
_entity.pdbx_description
1 polymer ?
#
loop_
_entity_poly.entity_id
_entity_poly.type
_entity_poly.pdbx_seq_one_letter_code
_entity_poly.pdbx_strand_id
1 'polypeptide(L)'
;MTDPFDLNRFVEAQNPVYARVCAELRAGEKRSHWMWFVFPQIQGLGNSAMSQRFAIRSAAEAKAYLDHPLLGARLRECTKLVCAVEGKTLHEIFGYPDDLKFRSCMTLFSSVAEADSVFQRALEKYFPGGQKNQSV
;
A
#
# COMPACT_ATOMS: atom_id res chain seq x y z
N MET A 1 -4.81 16.61 -21.36
CA MET A 1 -4.23 15.54 -20.51
C MET A 1 -5.34 14.80 -19.81
N THR A 2 -5.31 13.52 -19.87
CA THR A 2 -6.36 12.73 -19.27
C THR A 2 -5.84 12.02 -18.04
N ASP A 3 -6.67 11.99 -17.00
CA ASP A 3 -6.41 11.26 -15.77
C ASP A 3 -7.74 10.55 -15.44
N PRO A 4 -8.05 9.49 -16.20
CA PRO A 4 -9.37 8.89 -16.11
C PRO A 4 -9.69 8.27 -14.75
N PHE A 5 -8.66 7.95 -13.96
CA PHE A 5 -8.86 7.40 -12.62
C PHE A 5 -8.63 8.43 -11.53
N ASP A 6 -8.39 9.68 -11.89
CA ASP A 6 -8.07 10.74 -10.94
C ASP A 6 -6.92 10.33 -10.01
N LEU A 7 -5.85 9.79 -10.61
CA LEU A 7 -4.68 9.37 -9.84
C LEU A 7 -3.95 10.55 -9.22
N ASN A 8 -4.17 11.75 -9.75
CA ASN A 8 -3.55 12.95 -9.19
C ASN A 8 -3.97 13.20 -7.74
N ARG A 9 -5.11 12.68 -7.31
CA ARG A 9 -5.51 12.81 -5.89
C ARG A 9 -4.48 12.17 -4.97
N PHE A 10 -3.87 11.06 -5.39
CA PHE A 10 -2.80 10.42 -4.62
C PHE A 10 -1.52 11.24 -4.65
N VAL A 11 -1.17 11.78 -5.81
CA VAL A 11 0.05 12.60 -5.94
C VAL A 11 -0.03 13.81 -5.01
N GLU A 12 -1.16 14.51 -5.05
CA GLU A 12 -1.36 15.71 -4.23
C GLU A 12 -1.33 15.39 -2.75
N ALA A 13 -1.91 14.26 -2.34
CA ALA A 13 -1.92 13.88 -0.93
C ALA A 13 -0.52 13.46 -0.46
N GLN A 14 0.24 12.77 -1.31
CA GLN A 14 1.56 12.25 -0.93
C GLN A 14 2.65 13.30 -0.90
N ASN A 15 2.62 14.25 -1.83
CA ASN A 15 3.72 15.20 -1.99
C ASN A 15 4.15 15.90 -0.70
N PRO A 16 3.23 16.48 0.10
CA PRO A 16 3.66 17.18 1.30
C PRO A 16 4.17 16.30 2.42
N VAL A 17 3.91 15.00 2.38
CA VAL A 17 4.25 14.11 3.51
C VAL A 17 5.20 12.97 3.13
N TYR A 18 5.57 12.83 1.87
CA TYR A 18 6.29 11.63 1.43
C TYR A 18 7.63 11.44 2.16
N ALA A 19 8.38 12.52 2.39
CA ALA A 19 9.64 12.41 3.12
C ALA A 19 9.44 11.89 4.54
N ARG A 20 8.37 12.37 5.19
CA ARG A 20 8.00 11.89 6.54
C ARG A 20 7.60 10.42 6.52
N VAL A 21 6.82 10.02 5.52
CA VAL A 21 6.41 8.62 5.36
C VAL A 21 7.64 7.72 5.29
N CYS A 22 8.59 8.07 4.44
CA CYS A 22 9.80 7.27 4.29
C CYS A 22 10.59 7.21 5.58
N ALA A 23 10.71 8.32 6.32
CA ALA A 23 11.43 8.35 7.58
C ALA A 23 10.77 7.44 8.62
N GLU A 24 9.43 7.48 8.71
CA GLU A 24 8.69 6.62 9.64
C GLU A 24 8.87 5.15 9.29
N LEU A 25 8.81 4.81 8.00
CA LEU A 25 8.97 3.43 7.58
C LEU A 25 10.40 2.92 7.81
N ARG A 26 11.41 3.75 7.59
CA ARG A 26 12.80 3.37 7.90
C ARG A 26 12.98 3.12 9.39
N ALA A 27 12.31 3.93 10.21
CA ALA A 27 12.36 3.75 11.66
C ALA A 27 11.56 2.52 12.12
N GLY A 28 10.73 1.95 11.23
CA GLY A 28 9.88 0.83 11.58
C GLY A 28 8.72 1.20 12.49
N GLU A 29 8.26 2.44 12.41
CA GLU A 29 7.20 2.93 13.29
C GLU A 29 6.41 4.04 12.61
N LYS A 30 5.18 3.72 12.21
CA LYS A 30 4.26 4.70 11.65
C LYS A 30 3.72 5.59 12.76
N ARG A 31 3.83 6.90 12.59
CA ARG A 31 3.44 7.88 13.61
C ARG A 31 2.36 8.85 13.16
N SER A 32 2.18 9.05 11.84
CA SER A 32 1.21 10.02 11.34
C SER A 32 0.21 9.37 10.39
N HIS A 33 -0.76 10.16 9.93
CA HIS A 33 -1.95 9.64 9.27
C HIS A 33 -1.84 9.74 7.76
N TRP A 34 -1.37 8.68 7.11
CA TRP A 34 -1.17 8.70 5.66
C TRP A 34 -1.51 7.38 4.98
N MET A 35 -2.07 6.42 5.71
CA MET A 35 -2.24 5.06 5.20
C MET A 35 -3.12 5.00 3.95
N TRP A 36 -4.21 5.78 3.92
CA TRP A 36 -5.19 5.73 2.83
C TRP A 36 -4.58 5.98 1.46
N PHE A 37 -3.62 6.91 1.37
CA PHE A 37 -3.08 7.33 0.08
C PHE A 37 -1.65 6.87 -0.17
N VAL A 38 -1.01 6.21 0.78
CA VAL A 38 0.32 5.61 0.59
C VAL A 38 0.21 4.13 0.28
N PHE A 39 -0.69 3.43 0.98
CA PHE A 39 -0.98 2.01 0.72
C PHE A 39 -2.47 1.84 0.46
N PRO A 40 -2.94 2.29 -0.72
CA PRO A 40 -4.38 2.28 -0.98
C PRO A 40 -4.96 0.89 -1.11
N GLN A 41 -6.24 0.76 -0.77
CA GLN A 41 -6.97 -0.49 -0.79
C GLN A 41 -8.07 -0.47 -1.85
N ILE A 42 -8.55 -1.66 -2.21
CA ILE A 42 -9.74 -1.78 -3.05
C ILE A 42 -10.94 -1.18 -2.33
N GLN A 43 -11.88 -0.61 -3.09
CA GLN A 43 -13.08 -0.01 -2.51
C GLN A 43 -13.90 -1.04 -1.73
N GLY A 44 -14.66 -0.55 -0.77
CA GLY A 44 -15.57 -1.39 0.02
C GLY A 44 -14.98 -1.91 1.31
N LEU A 45 -13.70 -1.65 1.59
CA LEU A 45 -13.06 -2.14 2.80
C LEU A 45 -13.09 -1.15 3.95
N GLY A 46 -13.53 0.09 3.71
CA GLY A 46 -13.65 1.10 4.74
C GLY A 46 -14.81 2.02 4.47
N ASN A 47 -15.33 2.65 5.53
CA ASN A 47 -16.51 3.53 5.43
C ASN A 47 -16.21 4.99 5.65
N SER A 48 -14.99 5.36 6.07
CA SER A 48 -14.67 6.75 6.32
C SER A 48 -14.57 7.53 5.00
N ALA A 49 -14.69 8.85 5.10
CA ALA A 49 -14.55 9.72 3.93
C ALA A 49 -13.18 9.52 3.27
N MET A 50 -12.12 9.38 4.07
CA MET A 50 -10.77 9.16 3.55
C MET A 50 -10.66 7.80 2.85
N SER A 51 -11.23 6.75 3.42
CA SER A 51 -11.22 5.43 2.79
C SER A 51 -11.91 5.46 1.44
N GLN A 52 -13.03 6.19 1.34
CA GLN A 52 -13.79 6.28 0.10
C GLN A 52 -13.05 7.14 -0.94
N ARG A 53 -12.46 8.24 -0.48
CA ARG A 53 -11.75 9.17 -1.38
C ARG A 53 -10.56 8.49 -2.06
N PHE A 54 -9.82 7.68 -1.34
CA PHE A 54 -8.59 7.07 -1.84
C PHE A 54 -8.74 5.60 -2.18
N ALA A 55 -9.96 5.09 -2.26
CA ALA A 55 -10.19 3.71 -2.66
C ALA A 55 -9.81 3.48 -4.13
N ILE A 56 -9.22 2.32 -4.39
CA ILE A 56 -8.96 1.85 -5.75
C ILE A 56 -10.23 1.11 -6.19
N ARG A 57 -10.83 1.53 -7.29
CA ARG A 57 -12.17 1.07 -7.67
C ARG A 57 -12.19 -0.15 -8.56
N SER A 58 -11.04 -0.49 -9.17
CA SER A 58 -10.99 -1.59 -10.12
C SER A 58 -9.56 -2.09 -10.28
N ALA A 59 -9.42 -3.28 -10.87
CA ALA A 59 -8.10 -3.79 -11.24
C ALA A 59 -7.43 -2.87 -12.26
N ALA A 60 -8.21 -2.27 -13.16
CA ALA A 60 -7.66 -1.33 -14.15
C ALA A 60 -7.05 -0.12 -13.47
N GLU A 61 -7.71 0.41 -12.44
CA GLU A 61 -7.16 1.54 -11.69
C GLU A 61 -5.89 1.12 -10.94
N ALA A 62 -5.87 -0.06 -10.33
CA ALA A 62 -4.68 -0.56 -9.64
C ALA A 62 -3.50 -0.68 -10.61
N LYS A 63 -3.75 -1.20 -11.80
CA LYS A 63 -2.71 -1.33 -12.83
C LYS A 63 -2.21 0.04 -13.27
N ALA A 64 -3.13 0.98 -13.49
CA ALA A 64 -2.75 2.35 -13.87
C ALA A 64 -1.92 3.02 -12.77
N TYR A 65 -2.26 2.77 -11.50
CA TYR A 65 -1.50 3.28 -10.37
C TYR A 65 -0.06 2.77 -10.41
N LEU A 66 0.13 1.45 -10.62
CA LEU A 66 1.45 0.86 -10.70
C LEU A 66 2.25 1.36 -11.90
N ASP A 67 1.58 1.62 -13.02
CA ASP A 67 2.24 2.10 -14.23
C ASP A 67 2.54 3.58 -14.18
N HIS A 68 1.95 4.30 -13.22
CA HIS A 68 2.21 5.73 -13.04
C HIS A 68 3.68 5.90 -12.59
N PRO A 69 4.45 6.75 -13.29
CA PRO A 69 5.89 6.83 -13.02
C PRO A 69 6.25 7.27 -11.60
N LEU A 70 5.40 8.08 -10.98
CA LEU A 70 5.64 8.51 -9.61
C LEU A 70 4.99 7.58 -8.59
N LEU A 71 3.71 7.28 -8.76
CA LEU A 71 2.96 6.50 -7.78
C LEU A 71 3.44 5.05 -7.68
N GLY A 72 3.71 4.44 -8.83
CA GLY A 72 4.23 3.07 -8.83
C GLY A 72 5.59 2.98 -8.16
N ALA A 73 6.47 3.94 -8.46
CA ALA A 73 7.80 3.97 -7.85
C ALA A 73 7.71 4.17 -6.34
N ARG A 74 6.84 5.09 -5.89
CA ARG A 74 6.68 5.36 -4.46
C ARG A 74 6.10 4.16 -3.71
N LEU A 75 5.12 3.50 -4.29
CA LEU A 75 4.52 2.33 -3.65
C LEU A 75 5.55 1.21 -3.50
N ARG A 76 6.34 0.98 -4.55
CA ARG A 76 7.40 -0.03 -4.48
C ARG A 76 8.46 0.34 -3.46
N GLU A 77 8.87 1.60 -3.42
CA GLU A 77 9.86 2.06 -2.45
C GLU A 77 9.36 1.89 -1.02
N CYS A 78 8.14 2.32 -0.74
CA CYS A 78 7.58 2.22 0.60
C CYS A 78 7.44 0.75 1.03
N THR A 79 7.04 -0.13 0.12
CA THR A 79 6.93 -1.55 0.41
C THR A 79 8.31 -2.14 0.73
N LYS A 80 9.34 -1.75 -0.01
CA LYS A 80 10.71 -2.20 0.27
C LYS A 80 11.18 -1.73 1.64
N LEU A 81 10.85 -0.49 2.01
CA LEU A 81 11.22 0.02 3.32
C LEU A 81 10.58 -0.80 4.44
N VAL A 82 9.31 -1.15 4.28
CA VAL A 82 8.62 -2.02 5.25
C VAL A 82 9.32 -3.37 5.34
N CYS A 83 9.61 -3.98 4.20
CA CYS A 83 10.25 -5.31 4.18
C CYS A 83 11.67 -5.30 4.74
N ALA A 84 12.33 -4.15 4.74
CA ALA A 84 13.69 -4.02 5.26
C ALA A 84 13.73 -3.91 6.78
N VAL A 85 12.60 -3.68 7.44
CA VAL A 85 12.56 -3.61 8.90
C VAL A 85 12.78 -4.99 9.48
N GLU A 86 13.74 -5.10 10.40
CA GLU A 86 14.08 -6.37 11.02
C GLU A 86 13.53 -6.42 12.44
N GLY A 87 13.07 -7.61 12.85
CA GLY A 87 12.71 -7.87 14.23
C GLY A 87 11.40 -7.27 14.69
N LYS A 88 10.55 -6.83 13.76
CA LYS A 88 9.24 -6.26 14.09
C LYS A 88 8.12 -6.91 13.29
N THR A 89 6.94 -7.02 13.91
CA THR A 89 5.74 -7.45 13.22
C THR A 89 5.11 -6.24 12.50
N LEU A 90 4.19 -6.51 11.58
CA LEU A 90 3.42 -5.44 10.95
C LEU A 90 2.64 -4.64 11.98
N HIS A 91 2.11 -5.31 13.01
CA HIS A 91 1.39 -4.62 14.07
C HIS A 91 2.28 -3.61 14.79
N GLU A 92 3.53 -3.99 15.03
CA GLU A 92 4.48 -3.08 15.68
C GLU A 92 4.85 -1.89 14.79
N ILE A 93 4.89 -2.11 13.46
CA ILE A 93 5.22 -1.04 12.52
C ILE A 93 4.03 -0.09 12.32
N PHE A 94 2.84 -0.63 12.11
CA PHE A 94 1.67 0.13 11.67
C PHE A 94 0.61 0.33 12.74
N GLY A 95 0.48 -0.59 13.68
CA GLY A 95 -0.66 -0.59 14.59
C GLY A 95 -1.90 -1.15 13.91
N TYR A 96 -2.95 -1.33 14.70
CA TYR A 96 -4.25 -1.82 14.22
C TYR A 96 -5.15 -0.62 13.93
N PRO A 97 -5.89 -0.53 12.83
CA PRO A 97 -6.05 -1.57 11.79
C PRO A 97 -5.14 -1.37 10.57
N ASP A 98 -4.13 -0.50 10.65
CA ASP A 98 -3.30 -0.20 9.49
C ASP A 98 -2.47 -1.41 9.03
N ASP A 99 -2.14 -2.31 9.96
CA ASP A 99 -1.48 -3.57 9.60
C ASP A 99 -2.34 -4.40 8.64
N LEU A 100 -3.66 -4.44 8.87
CA LEU A 100 -4.58 -5.14 7.99
C LEU A 100 -4.75 -4.43 6.65
N LYS A 101 -4.70 -3.10 6.67
CA LYS A 101 -4.77 -2.30 5.44
C LYS A 101 -3.55 -2.55 4.56
N PHE A 102 -2.38 -2.68 5.17
CA PHE A 102 -1.17 -3.01 4.43
C PHE A 102 -1.32 -4.35 3.72
N ARG A 103 -1.85 -5.37 4.41
CA ARG A 103 -2.09 -6.68 3.81
C ARG A 103 -3.05 -6.58 2.62
N SER A 104 -4.14 -5.85 2.78
CA SER A 104 -5.11 -5.65 1.70
C SER A 104 -4.47 -4.97 0.50
N CYS A 105 -3.63 -3.97 0.75
CA CYS A 105 -2.90 -3.26 -0.30
C CYS A 105 -1.97 -4.21 -1.04
N MET A 106 -1.19 -5.00 -0.31
CA MET A 106 -0.26 -5.94 -0.92
C MET A 106 -0.99 -6.98 -1.77
N THR A 107 -2.12 -7.48 -1.27
CA THR A 107 -2.93 -8.44 -2.01
C THR A 107 -3.44 -7.82 -3.32
N LEU A 108 -3.95 -6.60 -3.26
CA LEU A 108 -4.45 -5.90 -4.45
C LEU A 108 -3.35 -5.73 -5.50
N PHE A 109 -2.23 -5.15 -5.10
CA PHE A 109 -1.20 -4.81 -6.07
C PHE A 109 -0.40 -6.01 -6.55
N SER A 110 -0.27 -7.07 -5.74
CA SER A 110 0.35 -8.29 -6.23
C SER A 110 -0.48 -8.93 -7.34
N SER A 111 -1.80 -8.72 -7.32
CA SER A 111 -2.68 -9.30 -8.35
C SER A 111 -2.52 -8.64 -9.72
N VAL A 112 -2.00 -7.42 -9.78
CA VAL A 112 -1.82 -6.69 -11.05
C VAL A 112 -0.36 -6.45 -11.39
N ALA A 113 0.56 -6.86 -10.53
CA ALA A 113 2.00 -6.69 -10.75
C ALA A 113 2.60 -7.95 -11.39
N GLU A 114 3.88 -7.84 -11.74
CA GLU A 114 4.64 -8.98 -12.27
C GLU A 114 4.79 -10.06 -11.20
N ALA A 115 5.04 -11.28 -11.64
CA ALA A 115 5.33 -12.40 -10.73
C ALA A 115 6.57 -12.05 -9.89
N ASP A 116 6.57 -12.52 -8.65
CA ASP A 116 7.67 -12.28 -7.72
C ASP A 116 7.90 -10.78 -7.47
N SER A 117 6.81 -10.02 -7.47
CA SER A 117 6.86 -8.58 -7.17
C SER A 117 7.21 -8.34 -5.71
N VAL A 118 7.60 -7.10 -5.39
CA VAL A 118 7.86 -6.71 -4.01
C VAL A 118 6.61 -6.90 -3.14
N PHE A 119 5.43 -6.75 -3.73
CA PHE A 119 4.16 -6.92 -3.01
C PHE A 119 3.96 -8.39 -2.62
N GLN A 120 4.24 -9.29 -3.53
CA GLN A 120 4.16 -10.71 -3.24
C GLN A 120 5.19 -11.11 -2.17
N ARG A 121 6.40 -10.57 -2.26
CA ARG A 121 7.45 -10.84 -1.26
C ARG A 121 7.04 -10.35 0.11
N ALA A 122 6.37 -9.19 0.19
CA ALA A 122 5.87 -8.67 1.46
C ALA A 122 4.83 -9.62 2.06
N LEU A 123 3.92 -10.14 1.23
CA LEU A 123 2.93 -11.11 1.70
C LEU A 123 3.61 -12.38 2.21
N GLU A 124 4.63 -12.85 1.51
CA GLU A 124 5.36 -14.06 1.92
C GLU A 124 6.11 -13.83 3.23
N LYS A 125 6.69 -12.66 3.41
CA LYS A 125 7.44 -12.35 4.63
C LYS A 125 6.53 -12.31 5.85
N TYR A 126 5.39 -11.61 5.75
CA TYR A 126 4.57 -11.31 6.90
C TYR A 126 3.38 -12.26 7.07
N PHE A 127 3.01 -12.99 6.03
CA PHE A 127 1.86 -13.89 6.06
C PHE A 127 2.21 -15.24 5.43
N PRO A 128 3.32 -15.87 5.86
CA PRO A 128 3.71 -17.16 5.27
C PRO A 128 2.64 -18.21 5.56
N GLY A 129 2.13 -18.83 4.51
CA GLY A 129 1.06 -19.82 4.66
C GLY A 129 -0.33 -19.26 4.80
N GLY A 130 -0.48 -18.05 5.34
CA GLY A 130 -1.79 -17.42 5.51
C GLY A 130 -2.47 -17.14 4.18
N GLN A 131 -1.70 -16.70 3.22
CA GLN A 131 -2.21 -16.43 1.89
C GLN A 131 -2.73 -17.70 1.21
N LYS A 132 -2.03 -18.81 1.40
CA LYS A 132 -2.48 -20.10 0.87
C LYS A 132 -3.79 -20.54 1.49
N ASN A 133 -3.91 -20.34 2.80
CA ASN A 133 -5.13 -20.70 3.50
C ASN A 133 -6.33 -19.90 3.01
N GLN A 134 -6.09 -18.65 2.62
CA GLN A 134 -7.15 -17.78 2.13
C GLN A 134 -7.59 -18.13 0.73
N SER A 135 -6.78 -18.80 -0.03
CA SER A 135 -7.14 -19.16 -1.38
C SER A 135 -8.04 -20.41 -1.45
N VAL A 136 -8.25 -21.03 -0.34
CA VAL A 136 -9.08 -22.23 -0.25
C VAL A 136 -10.56 -21.89 -0.28
#